data_5cc13d7a18cfff9c048bc69817f303ed
#
_entry.id   5cc13d7a18cfff9c048bc69817f303ed
#
_cell.length_a   1.000
_cell.length_b   1.000
_cell.length_c   1.000
_cell.angle_alpha   90.00
_cell.angle_beta   90.00
_cell.angle_gamma   90.00
#
_symmetry.space_group_name_H-M   'P 1'
#
loop_
_entity.id
_entity.type
_entity.pdbx_description
1 polymer ?
#
loop_
_entity_poly.entity_id
_entity_poly.type
_entity_poly.pdbx_seq_one_letter_code
_entity_poly.pdbx_strand_id
1 'polypeptide(L)'
;ALHRRVFASTDSEGIADASELAAHFTAHDLQRLDLYAKQMVDHHLVADLLPALGQLCFRGRLDVKLSLLQAAIVLGLALQRKEIGTIAKDLDLPTSQALALYNKAIRKFAAAIRKVREAHVRDVELGLTDEREASERAYMSRLEPADDSVVAPVQAPVSNETGVSLLDALEAATPDYAIDDAKAQRL
;
A
#
# COMPACT_ATOMS: atom_id res chain seq x y z
N ALA A 1 -19.89 26.38 13.90
CA ALA A 1 -21.05 25.46 13.71
C ALA A 1 -21.50 25.35 12.26
N LEU A 2 -21.34 26.39 11.40
CA LEU A 2 -21.68 26.35 9.98
C LEU A 2 -20.75 25.45 9.15
N HIS A 3 -19.47 25.39 9.50
CA HIS A 3 -18.45 24.60 8.78
C HIS A 3 -18.75 23.08 8.74
N ARG A 4 -19.50 22.58 9.73
CA ARG A 4 -19.82 21.15 9.85
C ARG A 4 -21.07 20.74 9.03
N ARG A 5 -21.90 21.71 8.64
CA ARG A 5 -23.15 21.42 7.91
C ARG A 5 -23.04 21.39 6.40
N VAL A 6 -22.02 22.02 5.82
CA VAL A 6 -21.85 22.06 4.34
C VAL A 6 -21.34 20.73 3.80
N PHE A 7 -20.69 19.91 4.64
CA PHE A 7 -20.10 18.62 4.25
C PHE A 7 -20.72 17.40 4.98
N ALA A 8 -21.80 17.60 5.73
CA ALA A 8 -22.39 16.55 6.57
C ALA A 8 -23.80 16.22 6.15
N SER A 9 -24.06 15.94 4.89
CA SER A 9 -25.31 15.31 4.49
C SER A 9 -25.20 14.68 3.11
N THR A 10 -24.70 13.51 3.07
CA THR A 10 -25.18 12.44 2.20
C THR A 10 -24.89 11.15 2.94
N ASP A 11 -25.81 10.22 2.87
CA ASP A 11 -25.84 8.91 3.48
C ASP A 11 -24.44 8.36 3.67
N SER A 12 -24.12 7.88 4.86
CA SER A 12 -22.81 7.41 5.31
C SER A 12 -22.34 6.19 4.50
N GLU A 13 -22.12 6.39 3.22
CA GLU A 13 -21.16 5.57 2.49
C GLU A 13 -19.81 5.81 3.16
N GLY A 14 -19.24 4.78 3.81
CA GLY A 14 -18.00 4.88 4.56
C GLY A 14 -16.84 5.45 3.72
N ILE A 15 -15.69 5.62 4.33
CA ILE A 15 -14.46 6.02 3.62
C ILE A 15 -14.20 5.03 2.48
N ALA A 16 -13.76 5.54 1.33
CA ALA A 16 -13.42 4.72 0.17
C ALA A 16 -12.39 3.65 0.56
N ASP A 17 -12.62 2.44 0.12
CA ASP A 17 -11.67 1.34 0.27
C ASP A 17 -10.62 1.34 -0.86
N ALA A 18 -9.66 0.44 -0.78
CA ALA A 18 -8.61 0.33 -1.79
C ALA A 18 -9.15 -0.10 -3.16
N SER A 19 -10.24 -0.85 -3.21
CA SER A 19 -10.90 -1.30 -4.42
C SER A 19 -11.57 -0.14 -5.15
N GLU A 20 -12.28 0.74 -4.43
CA GLU A 20 -12.87 1.96 -4.99
C GLU A 20 -11.78 2.93 -5.48
N LEU A 21 -10.67 3.08 -4.74
CA LEU A 21 -9.54 3.88 -5.21
C LEU A 21 -8.93 3.31 -6.50
N ALA A 22 -8.82 1.98 -6.64
CA ALA A 22 -8.31 1.33 -7.84
C ALA A 22 -9.25 1.48 -9.06
N ALA A 23 -10.56 1.70 -8.84
CA ALA A 23 -11.51 2.01 -9.90
C ALA A 23 -11.33 3.43 -10.45
N HIS A 24 -10.81 4.37 -9.66
CA HIS A 24 -10.61 5.77 -10.05
C HIS A 24 -9.18 6.11 -10.44
N PHE A 25 -8.19 5.41 -9.89
CA PHE A 25 -6.77 5.72 -10.05
C PHE A 25 -5.95 4.48 -10.34
N THR A 26 -5.10 4.57 -11.34
CA THR A 26 -4.07 3.54 -11.57
C THR A 26 -2.94 3.65 -10.55
N ALA A 27 -2.13 2.60 -10.43
CA ALA A 27 -0.93 2.64 -9.58
C ALA A 27 0.03 3.76 -9.99
N HIS A 28 0.13 4.04 -11.30
CA HIS A 28 0.95 5.12 -11.84
C HIS A 28 0.38 6.51 -11.44
N ASP A 29 -0.94 6.69 -11.43
CA ASP A 29 -1.58 7.94 -11.01
C ASP A 29 -1.30 8.24 -9.54
N LEU A 30 -1.38 7.21 -8.68
CA LEU A 30 -1.06 7.35 -7.27
C LEU A 30 0.41 7.66 -7.03
N GLN A 31 1.30 7.10 -7.85
CA GLN A 31 2.73 7.43 -7.81
C GLN A 31 2.99 8.88 -8.22
N ARG A 32 2.36 9.37 -9.30
CA ARG A 32 2.44 10.78 -9.74
C ARG A 32 1.96 11.73 -8.64
N LEU A 33 0.85 11.38 -7.98
CA LEU A 33 0.29 12.16 -6.88
C LEU A 33 1.25 12.21 -5.68
N ASP A 34 1.88 11.11 -5.32
CA ASP A 34 2.89 11.05 -4.26
C ASP A 34 4.14 11.87 -4.59
N LEU A 35 4.62 11.79 -5.83
CA LEU A 35 5.76 12.59 -6.30
C LEU A 35 5.44 14.08 -6.25
N TYR A 36 4.24 14.48 -6.69
CA TYR A 36 3.80 15.86 -6.60
C TYR A 36 3.70 16.34 -5.15
N ALA A 37 3.15 15.53 -4.26
CA ALA A 37 3.05 15.85 -2.84
C ALA A 37 4.42 16.10 -2.19
N LYS A 38 5.47 15.47 -2.72
CA LYS A 38 6.87 15.67 -2.34
C LYS A 38 7.56 16.83 -3.09
N GLN A 39 6.84 17.53 -3.96
CA GLN A 39 7.35 18.63 -4.80
C GLN A 39 8.46 18.22 -5.77
N MET A 40 8.43 17.00 -6.27
CA MET A 40 9.41 16.50 -7.23
C MET A 40 8.97 16.60 -8.69
N VAL A 41 7.71 17.01 -8.96
CA VAL A 41 7.13 17.08 -10.30
C VAL A 41 6.28 18.33 -10.48
N ASP A 42 5.98 18.70 -11.73
CA ASP A 42 5.14 19.84 -12.06
C ASP A 42 3.65 19.55 -11.81
N HIS A 43 2.88 20.60 -11.47
CA HIS A 43 1.46 20.54 -11.15
C HIS A 43 0.60 20.06 -12.33
N HIS A 44 1.03 20.27 -13.57
CA HIS A 44 0.34 19.78 -14.75
C HIS A 44 0.21 18.26 -14.79
N LEU A 45 1.12 17.54 -14.16
CA LEU A 45 1.15 16.06 -14.15
C LEU A 45 0.09 15.43 -13.23
N VAL A 46 -0.62 16.23 -12.44
CA VAL A 46 -1.70 15.76 -11.56
C VAL A 46 -3.04 16.45 -11.83
N ALA A 47 -3.08 17.35 -12.83
CA ALA A 47 -4.28 18.11 -13.15
C ALA A 47 -5.44 17.22 -13.63
N ASP A 48 -5.13 16.13 -14.31
CA ASP A 48 -6.06 15.11 -14.77
C ASP A 48 -6.71 14.31 -13.63
N LEU A 49 -6.03 14.19 -12.49
CA LEU A 49 -6.52 13.47 -11.31
C LEU A 49 -7.49 14.31 -10.46
N LEU A 50 -7.44 15.64 -10.60
CA LEU A 50 -8.23 16.55 -9.77
C LEU A 50 -9.73 16.30 -9.80
N PRO A 51 -10.39 16.04 -10.95
CA PRO A 51 -11.83 15.79 -10.98
C PRO A 51 -12.23 14.58 -10.12
N ALA A 52 -11.50 13.48 -10.20
CA ALA A 52 -11.75 12.28 -9.41
C ALA A 52 -11.49 12.53 -7.91
N LEU A 53 -10.36 13.18 -7.56
CA LEU A 53 -10.03 13.57 -6.20
C LEU A 53 -11.10 14.51 -5.60
N GLY A 54 -11.55 15.49 -6.37
CA GLY A 54 -12.60 16.40 -5.95
C GLY A 54 -13.93 15.70 -5.71
N GLN A 55 -14.34 14.81 -6.62
CA GLN A 55 -15.56 14.02 -6.45
C GLN A 55 -15.53 13.16 -5.20
N LEU A 56 -14.46 12.39 -4.97
CA LEU A 56 -14.31 11.56 -3.77
C LEU A 56 -14.29 12.40 -2.49
N CYS A 57 -13.62 13.56 -2.52
CA CYS A 57 -13.57 14.46 -1.37
C CYS A 57 -14.95 15.04 -1.04
N PHE A 58 -15.68 15.59 -2.04
CA PHE A 58 -16.96 16.24 -1.80
C PHE A 58 -18.11 15.25 -1.55
N ARG A 59 -17.97 13.99 -1.95
CA ARG A 59 -18.85 12.90 -1.55
C ARG A 59 -18.55 12.37 -0.14
N GLY A 60 -17.51 12.87 0.53
CA GLY A 60 -17.12 12.39 1.85
C GLY A 60 -16.41 11.02 1.86
N ARG A 61 -16.01 10.52 0.67
CA ARG A 61 -15.35 9.22 0.51
C ARG A 61 -13.87 9.24 0.92
N LEU A 62 -13.27 10.44 1.05
CA LEU A 62 -11.90 10.62 1.56
C LEU A 62 -11.95 11.33 2.91
N ASP A 63 -11.26 10.80 3.90
CA ASP A 63 -11.09 11.45 5.22
C ASP A 63 -10.09 12.60 5.11
N VAL A 64 -10.53 13.71 4.51
CA VAL A 64 -9.72 14.90 4.31
C VAL A 64 -10.40 16.13 4.89
N LYS A 65 -9.73 16.80 5.81
CA LYS A 65 -10.20 18.06 6.39
C LYS A 65 -9.61 19.25 5.62
N LEU A 66 -10.39 19.80 4.69
CA LEU A 66 -10.03 21.02 3.96
C LEU A 66 -10.50 22.27 4.73
N SER A 67 -9.73 23.37 4.65
CA SER A 67 -10.25 24.68 5.04
C SER A 67 -11.23 25.18 3.97
N LEU A 68 -12.05 26.18 4.32
CA LEU A 68 -13.03 26.76 3.37
C LEU A 68 -12.35 27.22 2.07
N LEU A 69 -11.25 27.95 2.17
CA LEU A 69 -10.47 28.40 1.01
C LEU A 69 -9.89 27.24 0.19
N GLN A 70 -9.36 26.20 0.87
CA GLN A 70 -8.87 25.01 0.17
C GLN A 70 -10.01 24.29 -0.57
N ALA A 71 -11.16 24.15 0.07
CA ALA A 71 -12.34 23.54 -0.57
C ALA A 71 -12.82 24.35 -1.76
N ALA A 72 -12.88 25.70 -1.66
CA ALA A 72 -13.27 26.56 -2.76
C ALA A 72 -12.30 26.46 -3.95
N ILE A 73 -10.99 26.44 -3.69
CA ILE A 73 -9.96 26.27 -4.73
C ILE A 73 -10.10 24.90 -5.40
N VAL A 74 -10.22 23.81 -4.62
CA VAL A 74 -10.40 22.46 -5.15
C VAL A 74 -11.71 22.36 -5.96
N LEU A 75 -12.80 22.93 -5.47
CA LEU A 75 -14.06 22.97 -6.20
C LEU A 75 -13.92 23.68 -7.57
N GLY A 76 -13.28 24.83 -7.57
CA GLY A 76 -13.04 25.61 -8.79
C GLY A 76 -12.18 24.87 -9.81
N LEU A 77 -11.07 24.29 -9.38
CA LEU A 77 -10.15 23.56 -10.25
C LEU A 77 -10.72 22.21 -10.71
N ALA A 78 -11.19 21.39 -9.76
CA ALA A 78 -11.57 20.01 -10.00
C ALA A 78 -12.92 19.86 -10.70
N LEU A 79 -13.93 20.59 -10.25
CA LEU A 79 -15.32 20.43 -10.74
C LEU A 79 -15.74 21.53 -11.72
N GLN A 80 -15.29 22.77 -11.53
CA GLN A 80 -15.62 23.87 -12.43
C GLN A 80 -14.59 24.08 -13.56
N ARG A 81 -13.45 23.40 -13.49
CA ARG A 81 -12.36 23.50 -14.48
C ARG A 81 -11.88 24.93 -14.73
N LYS A 82 -11.93 25.77 -13.69
CA LYS A 82 -11.39 27.13 -13.74
C LYS A 82 -9.87 27.11 -13.58
N GLU A 83 -9.21 28.10 -14.15
CA GLU A 83 -7.77 28.31 -13.91
C GLU A 83 -7.53 28.89 -12.53
N ILE A 84 -6.38 28.56 -11.95
CA ILE A 84 -5.97 29.03 -10.61
C ILE A 84 -5.95 30.56 -10.50
N GLY A 85 -5.56 31.25 -11.58
CA GLY A 85 -5.54 32.71 -11.63
C GLY A 85 -6.95 33.34 -11.57
N THR A 86 -7.95 32.70 -12.17
CA THR A 86 -9.35 33.11 -12.10
C THR A 86 -9.90 32.88 -10.69
N ILE A 87 -9.65 31.73 -10.11
CA ILE A 87 -10.08 31.38 -8.75
C ILE A 87 -9.44 32.33 -7.72
N ALA A 88 -8.16 32.67 -7.90
CA ALA A 88 -7.46 33.61 -7.04
C ALA A 88 -8.14 35.00 -7.06
N LYS A 89 -8.55 35.47 -8.23
CA LYS A 89 -9.33 36.73 -8.38
C LYS A 89 -10.71 36.62 -7.74
N ASP A 90 -11.44 35.51 -7.98
CA ASP A 90 -12.77 35.28 -7.40
C ASP A 90 -12.73 35.25 -5.86
N LEU A 91 -11.63 34.82 -5.28
CA LEU A 91 -11.41 34.73 -3.82
C LEU A 91 -10.69 35.94 -3.21
N ASP A 92 -10.35 36.94 -4.01
CA ASP A 92 -9.55 38.09 -3.62
C ASP A 92 -8.21 37.72 -2.96
N LEU A 93 -7.50 36.75 -3.57
CA LEU A 93 -6.24 36.24 -3.11
C LEU A 93 -5.13 36.45 -4.14
N PRO A 94 -3.88 36.66 -3.69
CA PRO A 94 -2.71 36.56 -4.57
C PRO A 94 -2.63 35.15 -5.18
N THR A 95 -2.28 35.03 -6.46
CA THR A 95 -2.15 33.73 -7.17
C THR A 95 -1.16 32.81 -6.47
N SER A 96 -0.06 33.36 -5.92
CA SER A 96 0.92 32.59 -5.16
C SER A 96 0.34 31.95 -3.90
N GLN A 97 -0.54 32.69 -3.20
CA GLN A 97 -1.23 32.18 -2.02
C GLN A 97 -2.28 31.11 -2.40
N ALA A 98 -3.03 31.31 -3.48
CA ALA A 98 -3.97 30.32 -4.00
C ALA A 98 -3.24 29.02 -4.37
N LEU A 99 -2.08 29.11 -5.03
CA LEU A 99 -1.24 27.96 -5.36
C LEU A 99 -0.70 27.25 -4.11
N ALA A 100 -0.29 28.00 -3.10
CA ALA A 100 0.17 27.41 -1.83
C ALA A 100 -0.95 26.64 -1.11
N LEU A 101 -2.18 27.18 -1.09
CA LEU A 101 -3.36 26.51 -0.53
C LEU A 101 -3.75 25.27 -1.33
N TYR A 102 -3.67 25.33 -2.66
CA TYR A 102 -3.84 24.19 -3.55
C TYR A 102 -2.84 23.08 -3.23
N ASN A 103 -1.54 23.40 -3.21
CA ASN A 103 -0.49 22.44 -2.89
C ASN A 103 -0.72 21.78 -1.53
N LYS A 104 -1.19 22.54 -0.54
CA LYS A 104 -1.54 22.01 0.78
C LYS A 104 -2.73 21.05 0.72
N ALA A 105 -3.72 21.33 -0.12
CA ALA A 105 -4.86 20.44 -0.32
C ALA A 105 -4.43 19.12 -0.98
N ILE A 106 -3.60 19.16 -2.04
CA ILE A 106 -3.10 17.96 -2.71
C ILE A 106 -2.27 17.08 -1.77
N ARG A 107 -1.43 17.66 -0.92
CA ARG A 107 -0.70 16.87 0.10
C ARG A 107 -1.63 16.14 1.05
N LYS A 108 -2.77 16.75 1.42
CA LYS A 108 -3.78 16.11 2.25
C LYS A 108 -4.45 14.95 1.53
N PHE A 109 -4.76 15.10 0.22
CA PHE A 109 -5.29 14.00 -0.59
C PHE A 109 -4.31 12.85 -0.70
N ALA A 110 -3.05 13.11 -1.02
CA ALA A 110 -2.01 12.09 -1.09
C ALA A 110 -1.86 11.33 0.25
N ALA A 111 -1.88 12.05 1.38
CA ALA A 111 -1.81 11.46 2.70
C ALA A 111 -3.02 10.57 3.02
N ALA A 112 -4.25 11.02 2.68
CA ALA A 112 -5.47 10.25 2.90
C ALA A 112 -5.49 8.96 2.06
N ILE A 113 -5.14 9.05 0.78
CA ILE A 113 -5.06 7.89 -0.12
C ILE A 113 -4.00 6.91 0.35
N ARG A 114 -2.83 7.40 0.77
CA ARG A 114 -1.77 6.55 1.33
C ARG A 114 -2.27 5.79 2.55
N LYS A 115 -2.98 6.45 3.47
CA LYS A 115 -3.56 5.82 4.66
C LYS A 115 -4.50 4.67 4.29
N VAL A 116 -5.37 4.86 3.28
CA VAL A 116 -6.28 3.79 2.81
C VAL A 116 -5.49 2.61 2.24
N ARG A 117 -4.47 2.88 1.43
CA ARG A 117 -3.62 1.82 0.87
C ARG A 117 -2.82 1.06 1.93
N GLU A 118 -2.25 1.77 2.90
CA GLU A 118 -1.52 1.17 4.02
C GLU A 118 -2.44 0.30 4.89
N ALA A 119 -3.69 0.74 5.11
CA ALA A 119 -4.68 -0.07 5.82
C ALA A 119 -5.00 -1.35 5.05
N HIS A 120 -5.25 -1.25 3.74
CA HIS A 120 -5.53 -2.42 2.92
C HIS A 120 -4.37 -3.43 2.88
N VAL A 121 -3.12 -2.96 2.72
CA VAL A 121 -1.94 -3.85 2.75
C VAL A 121 -1.85 -4.55 4.10
N ARG A 122 -2.07 -3.83 5.20
CA ARG A 122 -2.07 -4.41 6.54
C ARG A 122 -3.14 -5.47 6.71
N ASP A 123 -4.37 -5.20 6.25
CA ASP A 123 -5.50 -6.13 6.36
C ASP A 123 -5.23 -7.40 5.53
N VAL A 124 -4.64 -7.27 4.35
CA VAL A 124 -4.24 -8.41 3.51
C VAL A 124 -3.11 -9.20 4.17
N GLU A 125 -2.10 -8.54 4.73
CA GLU A 125 -1.00 -9.20 5.44
C GLU A 125 -1.50 -9.94 6.68
N LEU A 126 -2.40 -9.34 7.47
CA LEU A 126 -3.02 -10.01 8.63
C LEU A 126 -3.90 -11.18 8.20
N GLY A 127 -4.68 -11.04 7.14
CA GLY A 127 -5.48 -12.14 6.59
C GLY A 127 -4.61 -13.31 6.14
N LEU A 128 -3.49 -13.06 5.47
CA LEU A 128 -2.54 -14.10 5.08
C LEU A 128 -1.88 -14.79 6.29
N THR A 129 -1.60 -14.06 7.38
CA THR A 129 -1.06 -14.67 8.61
C THR A 129 -2.09 -15.55 9.29
N ASP A 130 -3.35 -15.13 9.37
CA ASP A 130 -4.43 -15.91 9.97
C ASP A 130 -4.71 -17.20 9.19
N GLU A 131 -4.73 -17.15 7.85
CA GLU A 131 -4.88 -18.34 7.01
C GLU A 131 -3.71 -19.31 7.15
N ARG A 132 -2.51 -18.80 7.26
CA ARG A 132 -1.30 -19.61 7.49
C ARG A 132 -1.33 -20.28 8.83
N GLU A 133 -1.65 -19.56 9.91
CA GLU A 133 -1.79 -20.13 11.25
C GLU A 133 -2.92 -21.17 11.34
N ALA A 134 -4.05 -20.95 10.67
CA ALA A 134 -5.14 -21.91 10.58
C ALA A 134 -4.70 -23.18 9.84
N SER A 135 -3.95 -23.05 8.76
CA SER A 135 -3.39 -24.15 8.00
C SER A 135 -2.36 -24.93 8.81
N GLU A 136 -1.48 -24.25 9.55
CA GLU A 136 -0.51 -24.89 10.44
C GLU A 136 -1.19 -25.64 11.59
N ARG A 137 -2.23 -25.06 12.21
CA ARG A 137 -3.03 -25.76 13.25
C ARG A 137 -3.73 -26.97 12.70
N ALA A 138 -4.31 -26.89 11.50
CA ALA A 138 -4.95 -28.04 10.85
C ALA A 138 -3.95 -29.14 10.49
N TYR A 139 -2.73 -28.77 10.08
CA TYR A 139 -1.64 -29.72 9.83
C TYR A 139 -1.17 -30.39 11.12
N MET A 140 -0.93 -29.62 12.19
CA MET A 140 -0.50 -30.15 13.48
C MET A 140 -1.56 -31.07 14.12
N SER A 141 -2.85 -30.73 14.00
CA SER A 141 -3.93 -31.58 14.50
C SER A 141 -4.04 -32.96 13.76
N ARG A 142 -3.50 -33.02 12.53
CA ARG A 142 -3.37 -34.29 11.80
C ARG A 142 -2.18 -35.14 12.24
N LEU A 143 -1.19 -34.50 12.86
CA LEU A 143 0.04 -35.13 13.34
C LEU A 143 -0.07 -35.58 14.81
N GLU A 144 -1.17 -35.32 15.52
CA GLU A 144 -1.37 -35.91 16.84
C GLU A 144 -1.39 -37.41 16.73
N PRO A 145 -0.53 -38.12 17.48
CA PRO A 145 -0.39 -39.56 17.35
C PRO A 145 -1.71 -40.24 17.76
N ALA A 146 -2.23 -41.03 16.85
CA ALA A 146 -3.26 -41.99 17.21
C ALA A 146 -2.71 -42.86 18.34
N ASP A 147 -3.42 -42.79 19.50
CA ASP A 147 -3.41 -43.67 20.64
C ASP A 147 -2.29 -44.73 20.71
N ASP A 148 -1.44 -44.51 21.70
CA ASP A 148 -0.24 -45.30 22.05
C ASP A 148 -0.61 -46.67 22.70
N SER A 149 -1.57 -47.41 22.15
CA SER A 149 -2.04 -48.67 22.75
C SER A 149 -1.77 -49.94 21.95
N VAL A 150 -0.90 -49.93 20.95
CA VAL A 150 -0.38 -51.18 20.36
C VAL A 150 1.07 -51.05 19.92
N VAL A 151 2.01 -51.15 20.84
CA VAL A 151 3.40 -51.49 20.49
C VAL A 151 3.76 -52.83 21.10
N ALA A 152 3.56 -53.89 20.32
CA ALA A 152 4.29 -55.13 20.54
C ALA A 152 5.77 -54.93 20.14
N PRO A 153 6.75 -55.42 20.89
CA PRO A 153 8.17 -55.25 20.59
C PRO A 153 8.53 -56.10 19.36
N VAL A 154 8.75 -55.42 18.22
CA VAL A 154 9.35 -56.04 17.04
C VAL A 154 10.86 -56.08 17.27
N GLN A 155 11.40 -57.27 17.47
CA GLN A 155 12.86 -57.53 17.51
C GLN A 155 13.45 -57.16 16.15
N ALA A 156 14.49 -56.34 16.20
CA ALA A 156 15.31 -55.98 15.04
C ALA A 156 16.15 -57.17 14.55
N PRO A 157 16.25 -57.43 13.24
CA PRO A 157 17.35 -58.21 12.69
C PRO A 157 18.53 -57.27 12.48
N VAL A 158 19.60 -57.60 13.20
CA VAL A 158 20.94 -57.06 12.95
C VAL A 158 21.50 -57.74 11.69
N SER A 159 21.77 -56.97 10.66
CA SER A 159 22.77 -57.40 9.65
C SER A 159 23.42 -56.19 9.01
N ASN A 160 24.70 -56.23 9.18
CA ASN A 160 25.83 -55.42 8.78
C ASN A 160 25.87 -54.99 7.30
N GLU A 161 26.67 -53.93 7.14
CA GLU A 161 27.50 -53.56 5.98
C GLU A 161 26.86 -52.56 5.02
N THR A 162 27.12 -51.35 5.21
CA THR A 162 28.14 -50.52 4.52
C THR A 162 28.12 -49.11 5.10
N GLY A 163 29.13 -48.82 5.89
CA GLY A 163 29.35 -47.49 6.46
C GLY A 163 29.84 -46.54 5.40
N VAL A 164 28.93 -45.72 4.88
CA VAL A 164 29.30 -44.44 4.26
C VAL A 164 28.64 -43.38 5.11
N SER A 165 29.47 -42.64 5.84
CA SER A 165 29.02 -41.54 6.69
C SER A 165 28.32 -40.50 5.82
N LEU A 166 27.15 -40.03 6.25
CA LEU A 166 26.46 -38.90 5.63
C LEU A 166 27.34 -37.66 5.46
N LEU A 167 28.41 -37.55 6.26
CA LEU A 167 29.43 -36.51 6.17
C LEU A 167 30.29 -36.64 4.93
N ASP A 168 30.66 -37.88 4.50
CA ASP A 168 31.47 -38.11 3.29
C ASP A 168 30.65 -37.82 1.99
N ALA A 169 29.35 -38.01 2.06
CA ALA A 169 28.47 -37.67 0.93
C ALA A 169 28.24 -36.16 0.78
N LEU A 170 28.30 -35.40 1.87
CA LEU A 170 28.17 -33.95 1.86
C LEU A 170 29.42 -33.24 1.34
N GLU A 171 30.61 -33.81 1.65
CA GLU A 171 31.90 -33.24 1.24
C GLU A 171 32.19 -33.47 -0.26
N ALA A 172 31.61 -34.50 -0.85
CA ALA A 172 31.70 -34.76 -2.29
C ALA A 172 30.73 -33.91 -3.17
N ALA A 173 29.77 -33.18 -2.56
CA ALA A 173 28.77 -32.41 -3.26
C ALA A 173 28.98 -30.89 -3.27
N THR A 174 30.08 -30.39 -2.71
CA THR A 174 30.44 -28.97 -2.75
C THR A 174 31.16 -28.65 -4.04
N PRO A 175 30.58 -27.90 -4.99
CA PRO A 175 31.30 -27.40 -6.15
C PRO A 175 32.31 -26.35 -5.68
N ASP A 176 33.55 -26.54 -6.10
CA ASP A 176 34.69 -25.66 -5.84
C ASP A 176 34.47 -24.32 -6.56
N TYR A 177 33.95 -23.33 -5.82
CA TYR A 177 33.88 -21.94 -6.29
C TYR A 177 35.22 -21.25 -5.98
N ALA A 178 36.23 -21.57 -6.74
CA ALA A 178 37.44 -20.77 -6.81
C ALA A 178 37.12 -19.44 -7.49
N ILE A 179 36.98 -18.38 -6.70
CA ILE A 179 36.88 -17.01 -7.21
C ILE A 179 38.27 -16.64 -7.74
N ASP A 180 38.36 -16.48 -9.06
CA ASP A 180 39.55 -16.07 -9.76
C ASP A 180 39.82 -14.58 -9.53
N ASP A 181 40.64 -14.28 -8.49
CA ASP A 181 41.03 -12.92 -8.08
C ASP A 181 41.90 -12.17 -9.11
N ALA A 182 42.21 -12.80 -10.25
CA ALA A 182 43.05 -12.21 -11.29
C ALA A 182 42.33 -11.23 -12.23
N LYS A 183 40.97 -11.03 -12.12
CA LYS A 183 40.18 -10.17 -13.02
C LYS A 183 39.80 -8.83 -12.45
N ALA A 184 40.11 -8.55 -11.19
CA ALA A 184 39.71 -7.30 -10.50
C ALA A 184 40.78 -6.18 -10.56
N GLN A 185 41.90 -6.36 -11.28
CA GLN A 185 42.98 -5.35 -11.36
C GLN A 185 43.13 -4.70 -12.74
N ARG A 186 42.14 -4.79 -13.63
CA ARG A 186 42.17 -4.04 -14.91
C ARG A 186 40.79 -3.43 -15.20
N LEU A 187 40.47 -2.33 -14.49
CA LEU A 187 39.60 -1.24 -14.97
C LEU A 187 39.93 0.00 -14.14
#